data_cc1c091b120e1a8885410a383741062f
#
_entry.id   cc1c091b120e1a8885410a383741062f
#
_cell.length_a   1.000
_cell.length_b   1.000
_cell.length_c   1.000
_cell.angle_alpha   90.00
_cell.angle_beta   90.00
_cell.angle_gamma   90.00
#
_symmetry.space_group_name_H-M   'P 1'
#
loop_
_entity.id
_entity.type
_entity.pdbx_description
1 polymer ?
#
loop_
_entity_poly.entity_id
_entity_poly.type
_entity_poly.pdbx_seq_one_letter_code
_entity_poly.pdbx_strand_id
1 'polypeptide(L)'
;MKIFKNFIGLAALALCLGFASCGSDDDAPSYSNVAVSNSEMMTILKAKGYQFDENGKMLLDDKANSTSSLDLSGTKVDTAALKELSVFPNLKELNLSSNGYGETFDFSVLPAQITGIDLTNNDIYNYDNLVKVTVEENGDETVEPLHNITKLYLPEKAKYNIAQIMRFYRQNKSAIDGGTMDVEMQNGNGSLEKYNTLREIPNETLRECLKENYAELFSGDKINILNSATL
;
A
#
# COMPACT_ATOMS: atom_id res chain seq x y z
N MET A 1 -4.46 -42.95 -5.36
CA MET A 1 -3.11 -42.38 -5.12
C MET A 1 -2.65 -41.72 -6.42
N LYS A 2 -2.89 -40.44 -6.59
CA LYS A 2 -2.38 -39.64 -7.71
C LYS A 2 -1.82 -38.34 -7.13
N ILE A 3 -0.52 -38.20 -7.28
CA ILE A 3 0.30 -37.10 -6.79
C ILE A 3 0.19 -35.97 -7.81
N PHE A 4 -0.39 -34.82 -7.41
CA PHE A 4 -0.35 -33.60 -8.21
C PHE A 4 0.96 -32.86 -7.87
N LYS A 5 1.83 -32.75 -8.84
CA LYS A 5 3.04 -31.94 -8.77
C LYS A 5 2.65 -30.48 -9.02
N ASN A 6 2.86 -29.64 -8.02
CA ASN A 6 2.80 -28.20 -8.16
C ASN A 6 3.96 -27.70 -9.00
N PHE A 7 3.67 -27.10 -10.14
CA PHE A 7 4.63 -26.29 -10.90
C PHE A 7 4.57 -24.85 -10.35
N ILE A 8 5.56 -24.52 -9.54
CA ILE A 8 5.87 -23.13 -9.23
C ILE A 8 6.74 -22.61 -10.37
N GLY A 9 6.13 -21.80 -11.24
CA GLY A 9 6.84 -21.07 -12.27
C GLY A 9 7.63 -19.91 -11.67
N LEU A 10 8.89 -20.15 -11.36
CA LEU A 10 9.85 -19.13 -10.99
C LEU A 10 10.29 -18.43 -12.27
N ALA A 11 9.74 -17.25 -12.57
CA ALA A 11 10.27 -16.38 -13.62
C ALA A 11 11.58 -15.75 -13.12
N ALA A 12 12.68 -16.45 -13.37
CA ALA A 12 14.00 -15.89 -13.19
C ALA A 12 14.28 -14.88 -14.31
N LEU A 13 14.23 -13.58 -13.98
CA LEU A 13 14.74 -12.54 -14.85
C LEU A 13 16.27 -12.64 -14.85
N ALA A 14 16.83 -13.26 -15.89
CA ALA A 14 18.26 -13.35 -16.07
C ALA A 14 18.82 -11.96 -16.41
N LEU A 15 19.44 -11.30 -15.44
CA LEU A 15 20.34 -10.17 -15.71
C LEU A 15 21.61 -10.73 -16.35
N CYS A 16 21.76 -10.56 -17.65
CA CYS A 16 23.03 -10.76 -18.33
C CYS A 16 24.00 -9.65 -17.92
N LEU A 17 24.86 -9.95 -16.95
CA LEU A 17 26.04 -9.15 -16.66
C LEU A 17 27.09 -9.47 -17.72
N GLY A 18 27.16 -8.67 -18.76
CA GLY A 18 28.26 -8.70 -19.71
C GLY A 18 29.47 -7.97 -19.09
N PHE A 19 30.42 -8.70 -18.54
CA PHE A 19 31.73 -8.18 -18.25
C PHE A 19 32.56 -8.13 -19.54
N ALA A 20 32.72 -6.92 -20.09
CA ALA A 20 33.80 -6.67 -21.07
C ALA A 20 34.92 -5.93 -20.32
N SER A 21 36.00 -6.68 -20.02
CA SER A 21 37.28 -6.13 -19.56
C SER A 21 38.09 -5.65 -20.75
N CYS A 22 38.53 -4.39 -20.73
CA CYS A 22 39.94 -4.03 -20.96
C CYS A 22 40.21 -2.53 -20.84
N GLY A 23 41.02 -2.20 -19.91
CA GLY A 23 42.01 -1.22 -19.61
C GLY A 23 41.99 0.18 -20.27
N SER A 24 41.79 1.20 -19.42
CA SER A 24 42.62 2.41 -19.25
C SER A 24 42.02 3.29 -18.16
N ASP A 25 42.86 3.90 -17.35
CA ASP A 25 42.53 4.67 -16.15
C ASP A 25 41.50 5.78 -16.43
N ASP A 26 40.31 5.55 -15.95
CA ASP A 26 39.22 6.44 -15.55
C ASP A 26 37.93 5.58 -15.40
N ASP A 27 37.95 4.58 -14.51
CA ASP A 27 36.77 3.74 -14.21
C ASP A 27 35.74 4.52 -13.42
N ALA A 28 35.04 5.46 -14.07
CA ALA A 28 33.76 5.91 -13.56
C ALA A 28 32.79 4.69 -13.59
N PRO A 29 32.09 4.38 -12.49
CA PRO A 29 31.18 3.25 -12.46
C PRO A 29 30.13 3.36 -13.57
N SER A 30 30.04 2.34 -14.43
CA SER A 30 29.02 2.28 -15.47
C SER A 30 27.71 1.83 -14.87
N TYR A 31 26.77 2.74 -14.70
CA TYR A 31 25.43 2.45 -14.23
C TYR A 31 24.47 2.13 -15.39
N SER A 32 23.53 1.22 -15.18
CA SER A 32 22.43 1.02 -16.13
C SER A 32 21.44 2.17 -16.06
N ASN A 33 20.81 2.48 -17.20
CA ASN A 33 19.85 3.57 -17.32
C ASN A 33 18.44 3.01 -17.52
N VAL A 34 17.45 3.60 -16.85
CA VAL A 34 16.04 3.22 -16.99
C VAL A 34 15.20 4.42 -17.38
N ALA A 35 14.19 4.16 -18.23
CA ALA A 35 13.27 5.21 -18.63
C ALA A 35 12.30 5.54 -17.49
N VAL A 36 12.11 6.83 -17.23
CA VAL A 36 11.02 7.39 -16.43
C VAL A 36 10.22 8.25 -17.39
N SER A 37 9.07 7.76 -17.85
CA SER A 37 8.30 8.36 -18.92
C SER A 37 7.41 9.51 -18.48
N ASN A 38 6.99 9.49 -17.21
CA ASN A 38 6.16 10.54 -16.62
C ASN A 38 7.00 11.76 -16.24
N SER A 39 6.73 12.92 -16.86
CA SER A 39 7.50 14.14 -16.67
C SER A 39 7.38 14.71 -15.26
N GLU A 40 6.25 14.54 -14.59
CA GLU A 40 6.03 14.94 -13.21
C GLU A 40 6.91 14.10 -12.28
N MET A 41 6.86 12.78 -12.40
CA MET A 41 7.70 11.86 -11.62
C MET A 41 9.18 12.14 -11.85
N MET A 42 9.59 12.35 -13.11
CA MET A 42 10.97 12.74 -13.43
C MET A 42 11.40 14.03 -12.69
N THR A 43 10.53 15.02 -12.67
CA THR A 43 10.81 16.31 -11.98
C THR A 43 10.96 16.09 -10.47
N ILE A 44 10.07 15.31 -9.86
CA ILE A 44 10.12 14.98 -8.44
C ILE A 44 11.41 14.20 -8.11
N LEU A 45 11.76 13.19 -8.90
CA LEU A 45 12.95 12.38 -8.66
C LEU A 45 14.24 13.21 -8.82
N LYS A 46 14.32 14.11 -9.82
CA LYS A 46 15.43 15.06 -9.95
C LYS A 46 15.56 15.96 -8.72
N ALA A 47 14.44 16.49 -8.23
CA ALA A 47 14.43 17.34 -7.03
C ALA A 47 14.89 16.56 -5.77
N LYS A 48 14.67 15.25 -5.74
CA LYS A 48 15.14 14.34 -4.68
C LYS A 48 16.60 13.90 -4.90
N GLY A 49 17.27 14.38 -5.95
CA GLY A 49 18.68 14.16 -6.23
C GLY A 49 19.00 12.83 -6.90
N TYR A 50 18.03 12.20 -7.57
CA TYR A 50 18.32 11.10 -8.49
C TYR A 50 18.91 11.65 -9.78
N GLN A 51 19.90 10.93 -10.32
CA GLN A 51 20.64 11.36 -11.49
C GLN A 51 19.96 10.88 -12.79
N PHE A 52 20.05 11.70 -13.82
CA PHE A 52 19.52 11.40 -15.15
C PHE A 52 20.58 11.69 -16.20
N ASP A 53 20.65 10.85 -17.21
CA ASP A 53 21.53 11.07 -18.36
C ASP A 53 21.03 12.20 -19.28
N GLU A 54 21.79 12.50 -20.32
CA GLU A 54 21.46 13.51 -21.34
C GLU A 54 20.19 13.19 -22.13
N ASN A 55 19.80 11.89 -22.17
CA ASN A 55 18.60 11.39 -22.84
C ASN A 55 17.38 11.38 -21.90
N GLY A 56 17.52 11.84 -20.65
CA GLY A 56 16.47 11.88 -19.67
C GLY A 56 16.16 10.52 -19.02
N LYS A 57 17.05 9.52 -19.13
CA LYS A 57 16.92 8.27 -18.44
C LYS A 57 17.56 8.35 -17.06
N MET A 58 16.90 7.79 -16.03
CA MET A 58 17.42 7.75 -14.67
C MET A 58 18.58 6.76 -14.58
N LEU A 59 19.66 7.15 -13.93
CA LEU A 59 20.80 6.28 -13.62
C LEU A 59 20.45 5.42 -12.41
N LEU A 60 20.66 4.11 -12.55
CA LEU A 60 20.59 3.17 -11.41
C LEU A 60 21.95 3.18 -10.68
N ASP A 61 22.28 4.34 -10.15
CA ASP A 61 23.47 4.53 -9.30
C ASP A 61 23.27 3.90 -7.91
N ASP A 62 24.27 4.01 -7.05
CA ASP A 62 24.22 3.46 -5.69
C ASP A 62 23.02 3.98 -4.90
N LYS A 63 22.65 5.26 -5.09
CA LYS A 63 21.49 5.84 -4.46
C LYS A 63 20.20 5.18 -4.94
N ALA A 64 19.98 5.09 -6.25
CA ALA A 64 18.79 4.50 -6.82
C ALA A 64 18.68 3.01 -6.45
N ASN A 65 19.81 2.28 -6.51
CA ASN A 65 19.87 0.87 -6.15
C ASN A 65 19.65 0.62 -4.65
N SER A 66 20.09 1.51 -3.77
CA SER A 66 19.92 1.36 -2.32
C SER A 66 18.59 1.91 -1.79
N THR A 67 17.79 2.58 -2.63
CA THR A 67 16.50 3.16 -2.22
C THR A 67 15.51 2.05 -1.87
N SER A 68 15.24 1.88 -0.59
CA SER A 68 14.21 0.96 -0.07
C SER A 68 12.94 1.68 0.38
N SER A 69 13.02 2.97 0.66
CA SER A 69 11.90 3.82 1.03
C SER A 69 11.99 5.14 0.27
N LEU A 70 10.86 5.64 -0.21
CA LEU A 70 10.77 6.90 -0.94
C LEU A 70 9.67 7.78 -0.35
N ASP A 71 10.08 8.95 0.12
CA ASP A 71 9.16 9.96 0.62
C ASP A 71 8.69 10.85 -0.54
N LEU A 72 7.40 10.75 -0.87
CA LEU A 72 6.69 11.59 -1.84
C LEU A 72 5.60 12.42 -1.16
N SER A 73 5.69 12.62 0.16
CA SER A 73 4.69 13.40 0.90
C SER A 73 4.61 14.84 0.40
N GLY A 74 3.40 15.35 0.27
CA GLY A 74 3.15 16.75 -0.13
C GLY A 74 3.61 17.15 -1.52
N THR A 75 4.07 16.20 -2.35
CA THR A 75 4.53 16.49 -3.72
C THR A 75 3.40 16.72 -4.70
N LYS A 76 2.18 16.35 -4.33
CA LYS A 76 0.97 16.34 -5.17
C LYS A 76 1.11 15.42 -6.40
N VAL A 77 1.95 14.40 -6.31
CA VAL A 77 2.17 13.45 -7.40
C VAL A 77 0.85 12.77 -7.80
N ASP A 78 0.59 12.74 -9.11
CA ASP A 78 -0.56 12.01 -9.64
C ASP A 78 -0.39 10.50 -9.40
N THR A 79 -1.45 9.82 -8.99
CA THR A 79 -1.43 8.37 -8.74
C THR A 79 -1.03 7.58 -9.99
N ALA A 80 -1.40 8.02 -11.19
CA ALA A 80 -1.00 7.36 -12.44
C ALA A 80 0.53 7.33 -12.64
N ALA A 81 1.27 8.30 -12.05
CA ALA A 81 2.72 8.36 -12.13
C ALA A 81 3.42 7.33 -11.21
N LEU A 82 2.72 6.75 -10.23
CA LEU A 82 3.32 5.84 -9.26
C LEU A 82 3.85 4.55 -9.91
N LYS A 83 3.28 4.12 -11.05
CA LYS A 83 3.76 2.95 -11.80
C LYS A 83 5.22 3.09 -12.25
N GLU A 84 5.68 4.33 -12.48
CA GLU A 84 7.07 4.60 -12.87
C GLU A 84 8.08 4.20 -11.79
N LEU A 85 7.64 4.08 -10.53
CA LEU A 85 8.50 3.67 -9.41
C LEU A 85 8.94 2.21 -9.48
N SER A 86 8.39 1.43 -10.42
CA SER A 86 8.86 0.07 -10.73
C SER A 86 10.34 0.02 -11.17
N VAL A 87 10.89 1.15 -11.57
CA VAL A 87 12.32 1.29 -11.95
C VAL A 87 13.28 1.10 -10.77
N PHE A 88 12.82 1.29 -9.54
CA PHE A 88 13.64 1.11 -8.34
C PHE A 88 13.65 -0.37 -7.91
N PRO A 89 14.79 -1.06 -7.99
CA PRO A 89 14.82 -2.52 -7.78
C PRO A 89 14.54 -2.94 -6.34
N ASN A 90 14.85 -2.07 -5.37
CA ASN A 90 14.76 -2.39 -3.94
C ASN A 90 13.72 -1.58 -3.18
N LEU A 91 12.92 -0.76 -3.87
CA LEU A 91 11.89 0.07 -3.24
C LEU A 91 10.78 -0.80 -2.66
N LYS A 92 10.51 -0.62 -1.36
CA LYS A 92 9.49 -1.35 -0.59
C LYS A 92 8.47 -0.43 0.04
N GLU A 93 8.87 0.77 0.46
CA GLU A 93 8.00 1.68 1.20
C GLU A 93 7.82 3.01 0.49
N LEU A 94 6.58 3.50 0.47
CA LEU A 94 6.19 4.80 -0.08
C LEU A 94 5.49 5.64 0.98
N ASN A 95 5.96 6.86 1.18
CA ASN A 95 5.20 7.88 1.88
C ASN A 95 4.46 8.75 0.86
N LEU A 96 3.16 8.60 0.79
CA LEU A 96 2.24 9.35 -0.06
C LEU A 96 1.32 10.27 0.75
N SER A 97 1.68 10.58 1.98
CA SER A 97 0.88 11.44 2.85
C SER A 97 0.77 12.87 2.30
N SER A 98 -0.32 13.54 2.64
CA SER A 98 -0.53 14.97 2.32
C SER A 98 -0.44 15.33 0.82
N ASN A 99 -0.79 14.42 -0.07
CA ASN A 99 -0.79 14.67 -1.51
C ASN A 99 -2.10 15.26 -2.05
N GLY A 100 -3.12 15.37 -1.19
CA GLY A 100 -4.42 15.88 -1.59
C GLY A 100 -5.25 14.86 -2.37
N TYR A 101 -4.94 13.57 -2.24
CA TYR A 101 -5.76 12.53 -2.83
C TYR A 101 -7.17 12.59 -2.28
N GLY A 102 -8.15 12.64 -3.18
CA GLY A 102 -9.57 12.67 -2.86
C GLY A 102 -10.14 11.27 -2.70
N GLU A 103 -11.42 11.18 -2.78
CA GLU A 103 -12.33 10.09 -2.46
C GLU A 103 -11.79 8.66 -2.55
N THR A 104 -11.09 8.30 -3.62
CA THR A 104 -10.72 6.91 -3.92
C THR A 104 -9.24 6.78 -4.18
N PHE A 105 -8.62 5.76 -3.58
CA PHE A 105 -7.26 5.33 -3.90
C PHE A 105 -7.29 3.91 -4.47
N ASP A 106 -6.73 3.74 -5.66
CA ASP A 106 -6.64 2.45 -6.36
C ASP A 106 -5.23 1.85 -6.15
N PHE A 107 -5.15 0.73 -5.42
CA PHE A 107 -3.88 0.05 -5.18
C PHE A 107 -3.23 -0.52 -6.45
N SER A 108 -3.99 -0.71 -7.53
CA SER A 108 -3.45 -1.20 -8.82
C SER A 108 -2.42 -0.26 -9.47
N VAL A 109 -2.35 0.99 -9.00
CA VAL A 109 -1.33 1.96 -9.47
C VAL A 109 0.04 1.72 -8.83
N LEU A 110 0.13 0.92 -7.78
CA LEU A 110 1.38 0.65 -7.09
C LEU A 110 2.20 -0.40 -7.83
N PRO A 111 3.53 -0.22 -7.92
CA PRO A 111 4.43 -1.30 -8.33
C PRO A 111 4.31 -2.52 -7.42
N ALA A 112 4.41 -3.72 -7.99
CA ALA A 112 4.19 -4.98 -7.26
C ALA A 112 5.18 -5.23 -6.10
N GLN A 113 6.36 -4.58 -6.12
CA GLN A 113 7.37 -4.70 -5.07
C GLN A 113 7.05 -3.92 -3.80
N ILE A 114 6.06 -3.00 -3.82
CA ILE A 114 5.70 -2.16 -2.68
C ILE A 114 4.99 -3.01 -1.62
N THR A 115 5.48 -2.94 -0.40
CA THR A 115 4.95 -3.64 0.78
C THR A 115 4.53 -2.71 1.90
N GLY A 116 4.95 -1.43 1.85
CA GLY A 116 4.60 -0.42 2.84
C GLY A 116 4.12 0.87 2.18
N ILE A 117 3.03 1.44 2.71
CA ILE A 117 2.47 2.69 2.19
C ILE A 117 1.88 3.54 3.31
N ASP A 118 2.18 4.82 3.25
CA ASP A 118 1.57 5.85 4.10
C ASP A 118 0.65 6.74 3.26
N LEU A 119 -0.65 6.68 3.53
CA LEU A 119 -1.71 7.47 2.89
C LEU A 119 -2.30 8.54 3.83
N THR A 120 -1.69 8.80 4.96
CA THR A 120 -2.20 9.75 5.96
C THR A 120 -2.38 11.16 5.40
N ASN A 121 -3.20 11.97 6.06
CA ASN A 121 -3.46 13.37 5.66
C ASN A 121 -3.97 13.54 4.21
N ASN A 122 -4.68 12.53 3.69
CA ASN A 122 -5.44 12.59 2.45
C ASN A 122 -6.94 12.44 2.75
N ASP A 123 -7.79 12.73 1.78
CA ASP A 123 -9.24 12.67 1.93
C ASP A 123 -9.87 11.34 1.49
N ILE A 124 -9.07 10.27 1.48
CA ILE A 124 -9.46 8.96 0.96
C ILE A 124 -10.42 8.27 1.93
N TYR A 125 -11.55 7.78 1.43
CA TYR A 125 -12.49 6.93 2.16
C TYR A 125 -12.86 5.66 1.37
N ASN A 126 -12.61 5.61 0.05
CA ASN A 126 -12.75 4.43 -0.78
C ASN A 126 -11.39 3.88 -1.18
N TYR A 127 -11.32 2.57 -1.28
CA TYR A 127 -10.10 1.85 -1.64
C TYR A 127 -10.44 0.77 -2.65
N ASP A 128 -9.73 0.76 -3.79
CA ASP A 128 -9.90 -0.23 -4.83
C ASP A 128 -8.65 -1.11 -4.94
N ASN A 129 -8.85 -2.35 -5.33
CA ASN A 129 -7.79 -3.30 -5.64
C ASN A 129 -6.77 -3.58 -4.49
N LEU A 130 -7.15 -3.37 -3.23
CA LEU A 130 -6.37 -3.84 -2.08
C LEU A 130 -6.58 -5.34 -1.86
N VAL A 131 -7.84 -5.79 -1.96
CA VAL A 131 -8.24 -7.19 -1.89
C VAL A 131 -9.22 -7.51 -3.01
N LYS A 132 -9.22 -8.77 -3.46
CA LYS A 132 -10.25 -9.34 -4.33
C LYS A 132 -11.26 -10.07 -3.45
N VAL A 133 -12.52 -9.77 -3.63
CA VAL A 133 -13.63 -10.44 -2.95
C VAL A 133 -14.40 -11.27 -3.96
N THR A 134 -14.56 -12.55 -3.69
CA THR A 134 -15.41 -13.47 -4.45
C THR A 134 -16.54 -13.93 -3.54
N VAL A 135 -17.78 -13.78 -3.97
CA VAL A 135 -18.95 -14.24 -3.24
C VAL A 135 -19.41 -15.56 -3.86
N GLU A 136 -19.44 -16.60 -3.05
CA GLU A 136 -19.91 -17.94 -3.43
C GLU A 136 -21.44 -17.97 -3.54
N GLU A 137 -22.00 -19.00 -4.19
CA GLU A 137 -23.47 -19.17 -4.36
C GLU A 137 -24.21 -19.28 -3.02
N ASN A 138 -23.56 -19.76 -1.97
CA ASN A 138 -24.09 -19.86 -0.60
C ASN A 138 -24.01 -18.56 0.20
N GLY A 139 -23.43 -17.49 -0.40
CA GLY A 139 -23.23 -16.18 0.23
C GLY A 139 -21.91 -16.04 1.01
N ASP A 140 -21.08 -17.09 1.07
CA ASP A 140 -19.76 -16.99 1.70
C ASP A 140 -18.82 -16.11 0.88
N GLU A 141 -17.99 -15.32 1.57
CA GLU A 141 -16.98 -14.46 0.94
C GLU A 141 -15.59 -15.10 1.04
N THR A 142 -14.91 -15.21 -0.10
CA THR A 142 -13.48 -15.49 -0.16
C THR A 142 -12.76 -14.19 -0.45
N VAL A 143 -11.74 -13.85 0.38
CA VAL A 143 -10.95 -12.63 0.26
C VAL A 143 -9.51 -12.99 -0.04
N GLU A 144 -8.97 -12.47 -1.14
CA GLU A 144 -7.60 -12.69 -1.57
C GLU A 144 -6.84 -11.34 -1.60
N PRO A 145 -5.61 -11.25 -1.05
CA PRO A 145 -4.80 -10.05 -1.17
C PRO A 145 -4.36 -9.87 -2.62
N LEU A 146 -4.46 -8.65 -3.14
CA LEU A 146 -3.93 -8.28 -4.45
C LEU A 146 -2.52 -7.69 -4.36
N HIS A 147 -2.10 -7.28 -3.17
CA HIS A 147 -0.78 -6.74 -2.86
C HIS A 147 -0.22 -7.35 -1.57
N ASN A 148 1.10 -7.51 -1.50
CA ASN A 148 1.80 -8.00 -0.30
C ASN A 148 2.05 -6.85 0.70
N ILE A 149 1.01 -6.14 1.08
CA ILE A 149 1.11 -5.01 2.02
C ILE A 149 1.31 -5.55 3.43
N THR A 150 2.39 -5.12 4.07
CA THR A 150 2.74 -5.44 5.47
C THR A 150 2.75 -4.19 6.36
N LYS A 151 2.75 -3.00 5.75
CA LYS A 151 2.68 -1.71 6.45
C LYS A 151 1.67 -0.80 5.73
N LEU A 152 0.66 -0.34 6.45
CA LEU A 152 -0.42 0.48 5.87
C LEU A 152 -0.86 1.55 6.86
N TYR A 153 -0.56 2.81 6.55
CA TYR A 153 -0.99 3.95 7.34
C TYR A 153 -2.12 4.69 6.62
N LEU A 154 -3.25 4.80 7.28
CA LEU A 154 -4.52 5.23 6.70
C LEU A 154 -4.97 6.59 7.23
N PRO A 155 -5.61 7.44 6.42
CA PRO A 155 -6.28 8.62 6.91
C PRO A 155 -7.51 8.26 7.76
N GLU A 156 -8.00 9.19 8.58
CA GLU A 156 -9.13 8.98 9.48
C GLU A 156 -10.38 8.45 8.77
N LYS A 157 -10.66 8.93 7.56
CA LYS A 157 -11.87 8.54 6.80
C LYS A 157 -11.89 7.06 6.41
N ALA A 158 -10.75 6.36 6.44
CA ALA A 158 -10.67 4.92 6.21
C ALA A 158 -11.51 4.10 7.21
N LYS A 159 -11.82 4.68 8.38
CA LYS A 159 -12.66 4.04 9.41
C LYS A 159 -14.07 3.67 8.89
N TYR A 160 -14.52 4.33 7.83
CA TYR A 160 -15.84 4.07 7.24
C TYR A 160 -15.81 3.04 6.10
N ASN A 161 -14.62 2.63 5.66
CA ASN A 161 -14.51 1.68 4.56
C ASN A 161 -14.67 0.23 5.06
N ILE A 162 -15.85 -0.34 4.81
CA ILE A 162 -16.16 -1.74 5.13
C ILE A 162 -15.89 -2.70 3.94
N ALA A 163 -15.69 -2.16 2.74
CA ALA A 163 -15.55 -2.94 1.53
C ALA A 163 -14.15 -3.55 1.35
N GLN A 164 -13.10 -2.75 1.48
CA GLN A 164 -11.73 -3.18 1.24
C GLN A 164 -10.91 -3.24 2.54
N ILE A 165 -10.87 -2.12 3.30
CA ILE A 165 -10.02 -2.03 4.51
C ILE A 165 -10.49 -3.00 5.59
N MET A 166 -11.80 -3.10 5.86
CA MET A 166 -12.29 -4.03 6.87
C MET A 166 -12.05 -5.48 6.45
N ARG A 167 -12.23 -5.82 5.16
CA ARG A 167 -11.95 -7.17 4.65
C ARG A 167 -10.46 -7.50 4.70
N PHE A 168 -9.60 -6.55 4.33
CA PHE A 168 -8.16 -6.67 4.47
C PHE A 168 -7.76 -6.91 5.94
N TYR A 169 -8.30 -6.12 6.86
CA TYR A 169 -8.08 -6.29 8.30
C TYR A 169 -8.55 -7.66 8.79
N ARG A 170 -9.76 -8.08 8.44
CA ARG A 170 -10.33 -9.37 8.86
C ARG A 170 -9.42 -10.53 8.43
N GLN A 171 -8.96 -10.52 7.19
CA GLN A 171 -8.08 -11.55 6.65
C GLN A 171 -6.72 -11.60 7.36
N ASN A 172 -6.18 -10.43 7.73
CA ASN A 172 -4.85 -10.29 8.31
C ASN A 172 -4.86 -10.04 9.83
N LYS A 173 -6.01 -10.22 10.49
CA LYS A 173 -6.21 -9.85 11.89
C LYS A 173 -5.14 -10.42 12.82
N SER A 174 -4.80 -11.69 12.67
CA SER A 174 -3.79 -12.35 13.52
C SER A 174 -2.40 -11.73 13.34
N ALA A 175 -2.03 -11.36 12.11
CA ALA A 175 -0.74 -10.72 11.81
C ALA A 175 -0.71 -9.26 12.34
N ILE A 176 -1.82 -8.54 12.21
CA ILE A 176 -1.96 -7.16 12.69
C ILE A 176 -1.96 -7.13 14.23
N ASP A 177 -2.77 -7.97 14.86
CA ASP A 177 -2.85 -8.03 16.32
C ASP A 177 -1.54 -8.55 16.94
N GLY A 178 -0.88 -9.49 16.27
CA GLY A 178 0.43 -10.03 16.65
C GLY A 178 1.63 -9.12 16.35
N GLY A 179 1.42 -8.00 15.62
CA GLY A 179 2.46 -7.01 15.32
C GLY A 179 3.43 -7.42 14.21
N THR A 180 3.10 -8.45 13.40
CA THR A 180 3.88 -8.82 12.21
C THR A 180 3.46 -8.03 10.96
N MET A 181 2.28 -7.41 11.01
CA MET A 181 1.83 -6.38 10.07
C MET A 181 1.54 -5.10 10.83
N ASP A 182 2.00 -3.98 10.28
CA ASP A 182 1.87 -2.65 10.85
C ASP A 182 0.75 -1.89 10.13
N VAL A 183 -0.46 -1.94 10.69
CA VAL A 183 -1.63 -1.26 10.12
C VAL A 183 -2.16 -0.26 11.14
N GLU A 184 -2.03 1.02 10.81
CA GLU A 184 -2.45 2.12 11.64
C GLU A 184 -3.43 3.04 10.90
N MET A 185 -4.20 3.79 11.66
CA MET A 185 -5.16 4.76 11.13
C MET A 185 -5.11 6.05 11.95
N GLN A 186 -5.22 7.18 11.29
CA GLN A 186 -5.35 8.45 11.98
C GLN A 186 -6.66 8.52 12.76
N ASN A 187 -6.58 9.06 13.96
CA ASN A 187 -7.75 9.46 14.73
C ASN A 187 -8.13 10.91 14.45
N GLY A 188 -9.22 11.41 15.08
CA GLY A 188 -9.76 12.76 14.86
C GLY A 188 -8.82 13.91 15.20
N ASN A 189 -7.70 13.67 15.90
CA ASN A 189 -6.66 14.66 16.17
C ASN A 189 -5.41 14.50 15.27
N GLY A 190 -5.45 13.57 14.31
CA GLY A 190 -4.38 13.33 13.36
C GLY A 190 -3.29 12.37 13.84
N SER A 191 -3.35 11.87 15.08
CA SER A 191 -2.39 10.88 15.59
C SER A 191 -2.68 9.51 15.00
N LEU A 192 -1.61 8.72 14.74
CA LEU A 192 -1.73 7.33 14.32
C LEU A 192 -2.04 6.44 15.53
N GLU A 193 -2.96 5.53 15.32
CA GLU A 193 -3.33 4.47 16.26
C GLU A 193 -3.46 3.15 15.51
N LYS A 194 -3.16 2.04 16.17
CA LYS A 194 -3.34 0.72 15.60
C LYS A 194 -4.77 0.57 15.08
N TYR A 195 -4.91 0.13 13.83
CA TYR A 195 -6.24 -0.05 13.22
C TYR A 195 -7.08 -1.00 14.06
N ASN A 196 -8.32 -0.62 14.28
CA ASN A 196 -9.33 -1.44 14.96
C ASN A 196 -10.70 -1.27 14.31
N THR A 197 -11.63 -2.12 14.69
CA THR A 197 -12.99 -2.14 14.13
C THR A 197 -14.04 -1.50 15.02
N LEU A 198 -13.64 -0.81 16.07
CA LEU A 198 -14.54 -0.13 16.99
C LEU A 198 -14.91 1.26 16.45
N ARG A 199 -16.20 1.57 16.43
CA ARG A 199 -16.71 2.86 15.93
C ARG A 199 -17.63 3.50 16.97
N GLU A 200 -17.54 4.81 17.07
CA GLU A 200 -18.42 5.60 17.92
C GLU A 200 -19.75 5.85 17.22
N ILE A 201 -20.82 5.84 18.00
CA ILE A 201 -22.13 6.31 17.60
C ILE A 201 -22.38 7.59 18.39
N PRO A 202 -22.22 8.77 17.77
CA PRO A 202 -22.26 10.06 18.48
C PRO A 202 -23.64 10.36 19.10
N ASN A 203 -24.71 9.90 18.45
CA ASN A 203 -26.06 10.08 19.00
C ASN A 203 -26.31 9.07 20.12
N GLU A 204 -26.42 9.57 21.35
CA GLU A 204 -26.59 8.76 22.55
C GLU A 204 -27.87 7.92 22.52
N THR A 205 -29.00 8.51 22.15
CA THR A 205 -30.28 7.80 22.08
C THR A 205 -30.21 6.63 21.08
N LEU A 206 -29.63 6.86 19.92
CA LEU A 206 -29.43 5.81 18.92
C LEU A 206 -28.49 4.72 19.46
N ARG A 207 -27.40 5.12 20.10
CA ARG A 207 -26.44 4.19 20.69
C ARG A 207 -27.09 3.28 21.73
N GLU A 208 -27.83 3.84 22.68
CA GLU A 208 -28.52 3.08 23.71
C GLU A 208 -29.60 2.15 23.12
N CYS A 209 -30.39 2.64 22.18
CA CYS A 209 -31.35 1.80 21.46
C CYS A 209 -30.71 0.61 20.75
N LEU A 210 -29.57 0.84 20.10
CA LEU A 210 -28.83 -0.24 19.45
C LEU A 210 -28.20 -1.21 20.45
N LYS A 211 -27.69 -0.73 21.60
CA LYS A 211 -27.16 -1.57 22.66
C LYS A 211 -28.23 -2.47 23.30
N GLU A 212 -29.44 -1.94 23.47
CA GLU A 212 -30.55 -2.73 24.00
C GLU A 212 -30.96 -3.89 23.08
N ASN A 213 -30.84 -3.70 21.77
CA ASN A 213 -31.29 -4.69 20.79
C ASN A 213 -30.18 -5.58 20.24
N TYR A 214 -28.90 -5.13 20.30
CA TYR A 214 -27.74 -5.76 19.67
C TYR A 214 -26.50 -5.64 20.56
N ALA A 215 -26.63 -5.97 21.83
CA ALA A 215 -25.56 -5.83 22.83
C ALA A 215 -24.24 -6.53 22.40
N GLU A 216 -24.35 -7.65 21.68
CA GLU A 216 -23.24 -8.45 21.19
C GLU A 216 -22.35 -7.73 20.18
N LEU A 217 -22.88 -6.69 19.53
CA LEU A 217 -22.10 -5.88 18.58
C LEU A 217 -21.25 -4.81 19.27
N PHE A 218 -21.46 -4.61 20.57
CA PHE A 218 -20.80 -3.52 21.29
C PHE A 218 -19.61 -4.00 22.12
N SER A 219 -18.61 -3.14 22.20
CA SER A 219 -17.51 -3.20 23.15
C SER A 219 -17.47 -1.87 23.91
N GLY A 220 -18.01 -1.88 25.12
CA GLY A 220 -18.30 -0.65 25.86
C GLY A 220 -19.36 0.21 25.12
N ASP A 221 -19.01 1.44 24.79
CA ASP A 221 -19.91 2.38 24.08
C ASP A 221 -19.64 2.42 22.56
N LYS A 222 -18.77 1.57 22.05
CA LYS A 222 -18.41 1.51 20.63
C LYS A 222 -18.97 0.26 19.97
N ILE A 223 -19.54 0.43 18.77
CA ILE A 223 -19.96 -0.70 17.95
C ILE A 223 -18.74 -1.33 17.26
N ASN A 224 -18.69 -2.65 17.26
CA ASN A 224 -17.67 -3.39 16.53
C ASN A 224 -18.19 -3.76 15.14
N ILE A 225 -17.75 -3.04 14.12
CA ILE A 225 -18.18 -3.26 12.72
C ILE A 225 -17.72 -4.61 12.14
N LEU A 226 -16.78 -5.30 12.78
CA LEU A 226 -16.40 -6.65 12.38
C LEU A 226 -17.54 -7.65 12.61
N ASN A 227 -18.33 -7.43 13.66
CA ASN A 227 -19.44 -8.32 14.02
C ASN A 227 -20.74 -7.95 13.29
N SER A 228 -20.86 -6.71 12.77
CA SER A 228 -22.07 -6.23 12.08
C SER A 228 -22.27 -6.82 10.68
N ALA A 229 -21.30 -7.56 10.14
CA ALA A 229 -21.41 -8.18 8.82
C ALA A 229 -22.38 -9.39 8.80
N THR A 230 -23.02 -9.71 9.92
CA THR A 230 -24.06 -10.76 10.05
C THR A 230 -25.47 -10.19 10.23
N LEU A 231 -25.64 -8.88 10.13
CA LEU A 231 -26.91 -8.19 10.04
C LEU A 231 -27.24 -7.91 8.57
#